data_294da154a2d4e842c8beb50e9419fa12
#
_entry.id   294da154a2d4e842c8beb50e9419fa12
#
_cell.length_a   1.000
_cell.length_b   1.000
_cell.length_c   1.000
_cell.angle_alpha   90.00
_cell.angle_beta   90.00
_cell.angle_gamma   90.00
#
_symmetry.space_group_name_H-M   'P 1'
#
loop_
_entity.id
_entity.type
_entity.pdbx_description
1 polymer ?
#
loop_
_entity_poly.entity_id
_entity_poly.type
_entity_poly.pdbx_seq_one_letter_code
_entity_poly.pdbx_strand_id
1 'polypeptide(L)'
;MRILHVLDHSIPLHSGYTFRTLAILREQRALGWETLHLTSSKQLGTRASEEDVEGLHFYRTPAVPSPLSRIPVVRELDLMTRTERRIEDIVRQRRPDVIHAHSPVLNALPALRVGRRLGIPVVYEVRAFWEDAAVDHGTAREGGARYRLSRALETYALKRADAVTTICEGLRSEIVARGIDTRKVMVIPNAVDIESFTVGSKPDEALRERLGLNGCIVLGFIGSFYAYEGLPLLLEALPKMLAADYRVRLLLVGGGPQEPHLRQLAGRLAVGDKVVFTGRVPHNEVQRYYDLVDVLVYPRLSMRLTELVTPLKPLEAMAQGRLLVASDVGGHRELIRDGETGVLFKAGDTEALARKVLGLLADKTAWTPIRDAARRFVEQERTWAASAAGYRDVFARLTPSPK
;
A
#
# COMPACT_ATOMS: atom_id res chain seq x y z
N MET A 1 -25.09 1.59 -11.99
CA MET A 1 -23.95 0.83 -12.56
C MET A 1 -23.56 -0.25 -11.58
N ARG A 2 -23.33 -1.46 -12.07
CA ARG A 2 -22.92 -2.63 -11.28
C ARG A 2 -21.51 -3.06 -11.65
N ILE A 3 -20.61 -3.15 -10.68
CA ILE A 3 -19.18 -3.41 -10.89
C ILE A 3 -18.82 -4.73 -10.21
N LEU A 4 -18.20 -5.65 -10.93
CA LEU A 4 -17.60 -6.86 -10.35
C LEU A 4 -16.12 -6.65 -10.09
N HIS A 5 -15.74 -6.51 -8.82
CA HIS A 5 -14.35 -6.46 -8.39
C HIS A 5 -13.77 -7.87 -8.26
N VAL A 6 -12.67 -8.14 -8.98
CA VAL A 6 -11.90 -9.38 -8.87
C VAL A 6 -10.62 -9.09 -8.10
N LEU A 7 -10.53 -9.63 -6.90
CA LEU A 7 -9.53 -9.32 -5.88
C LEU A 7 -8.60 -10.50 -5.62
N ASP A 8 -7.33 -10.24 -5.29
CA ASP A 8 -6.41 -11.28 -4.84
C ASP A 8 -6.84 -11.84 -3.48
N HIS A 9 -7.08 -10.94 -2.53
CA HIS A 9 -7.59 -11.21 -1.18
C HIS A 9 -8.36 -9.99 -0.64
N SER A 10 -9.06 -10.16 0.47
CA SER A 10 -9.75 -9.08 1.19
C SER A 10 -9.92 -9.44 2.67
N ILE A 11 -10.74 -8.69 3.41
CA ILE A 11 -11.07 -9.00 4.82
C ILE A 11 -11.51 -10.46 4.96
N PRO A 12 -11.18 -11.09 6.11
CA PRO A 12 -10.56 -10.54 7.31
C PRO A 12 -9.03 -10.39 7.27
N LEU A 13 -8.40 -10.51 6.11
CA LEU A 13 -6.96 -10.36 5.96
C LEU A 13 -6.62 -8.87 5.81
N HIS A 14 -5.98 -8.29 6.84
CA HIS A 14 -5.60 -6.89 6.87
C HIS A 14 -4.27 -6.64 6.14
N SER A 15 -4.30 -5.77 5.14
CA SER A 15 -3.14 -5.32 4.37
C SER A 15 -3.44 -3.97 3.73
N GLY A 16 -2.42 -3.24 3.26
CA GLY A 16 -2.63 -2.01 2.50
C GLY A 16 -3.49 -2.22 1.25
N TYR A 17 -3.40 -3.41 0.62
CA TYR A 17 -4.26 -3.82 -0.48
C TYR A 17 -5.73 -3.89 -0.06
N THR A 18 -6.01 -4.51 1.10
CA THR A 18 -7.36 -4.66 1.66
C THR A 18 -7.93 -3.30 2.05
N PHE A 19 -7.19 -2.47 2.78
CA PHE A 19 -7.66 -1.15 3.23
C PHE A 19 -8.01 -0.24 2.06
N ARG A 20 -7.15 -0.16 1.03
CA ARG A 20 -7.49 0.56 -0.20
C ARG A 20 -8.76 0.01 -0.85
N THR A 21 -8.88 -1.30 -0.96
CA THR A 21 -10.04 -1.92 -1.59
C THR A 21 -11.32 -1.55 -0.86
N LEU A 22 -11.36 -1.72 0.47
CA LEU A 22 -12.54 -1.41 1.29
C LEU A 22 -12.95 0.06 1.17
N ALA A 23 -11.98 0.96 1.22
CA ALA A 23 -12.22 2.39 1.06
C ALA A 23 -12.84 2.71 -0.31
N ILE A 24 -12.27 2.19 -1.41
CA ILE A 24 -12.81 2.37 -2.75
C ILE A 24 -14.22 1.78 -2.88
N LEU A 25 -14.48 0.58 -2.35
CA LEU A 25 -15.82 -0.04 -2.39
C LEU A 25 -16.86 0.79 -1.63
N ARG A 26 -16.49 1.32 -0.46
CA ARG A 26 -17.36 2.17 0.35
C ARG A 26 -17.74 3.44 -0.41
N GLU A 27 -16.75 4.13 -0.98
CA GLU A 27 -16.96 5.36 -1.74
C GLU A 27 -17.73 5.11 -3.06
N GLN A 28 -17.46 4.02 -3.76
CA GLN A 28 -18.23 3.68 -4.96
C GLN A 28 -19.71 3.41 -4.65
N ARG A 29 -20.00 2.78 -3.50
CA ARG A 29 -21.39 2.63 -3.02
C ARG A 29 -22.03 3.96 -2.65
N ALA A 30 -21.26 4.87 -2.04
CA ALA A 30 -21.72 6.25 -1.76
C ALA A 30 -22.03 7.03 -3.05
N LEU A 31 -21.36 6.70 -4.17
CA LEU A 31 -21.69 7.23 -5.51
C LEU A 31 -22.93 6.59 -6.13
N GLY A 32 -23.61 5.67 -5.45
CA GLY A 32 -24.80 4.97 -5.92
C GLY A 32 -24.49 3.77 -6.82
N TRP A 33 -23.27 3.24 -6.82
CA TRP A 33 -22.90 2.07 -7.61
C TRP A 33 -23.09 0.78 -6.80
N GLU A 34 -23.55 -0.27 -7.45
CA GLU A 34 -23.59 -1.62 -6.88
C GLU A 34 -22.23 -2.29 -7.08
N THR A 35 -21.63 -2.77 -5.99
CA THR A 35 -20.33 -3.43 -6.01
C THR A 35 -20.47 -4.90 -5.64
N LEU A 36 -19.99 -5.79 -6.50
CA LEU A 36 -19.86 -7.23 -6.29
C LEU A 36 -18.39 -7.56 -6.05
N HIS A 37 -18.07 -8.44 -5.12
CA HIS A 37 -16.69 -8.70 -4.71
C HIS A 37 -16.36 -10.17 -4.80
N LEU A 38 -15.39 -10.52 -5.66
CA LEU A 38 -14.85 -11.88 -5.79
C LEU A 38 -13.40 -11.89 -5.32
N THR A 39 -13.03 -12.82 -4.42
CA THR A 39 -11.62 -13.07 -4.09
C THR A 39 -11.12 -14.35 -4.75
N SER A 40 -9.83 -14.35 -5.13
CA SER A 40 -9.14 -15.52 -5.65
C SER A 40 -8.95 -16.59 -4.59
N SER A 41 -8.44 -17.75 -4.96
CA SER A 41 -8.11 -18.84 -4.02
C SER A 41 -6.89 -18.57 -3.13
N LYS A 42 -6.29 -17.39 -3.23
CA LYS A 42 -5.28 -16.90 -2.28
C LYS A 42 -5.89 -16.32 -1.00
N GLN A 43 -7.20 -16.11 -0.97
CA GLN A 43 -7.89 -15.77 0.28
C GLN A 43 -7.71 -16.90 1.28
N LEU A 44 -7.04 -16.61 2.38
CA LEU A 44 -6.85 -17.53 3.49
C LEU A 44 -7.97 -17.38 4.53
N GLY A 45 -8.17 -18.44 5.32
CA GLY A 45 -9.08 -18.39 6.48
C GLY A 45 -10.53 -18.75 6.21
N THR A 46 -10.95 -18.92 4.95
CA THR A 46 -12.31 -19.37 4.63
C THR A 46 -12.33 -20.56 3.66
N ARG A 47 -13.31 -21.45 3.84
CA ARG A 47 -13.63 -22.52 2.89
C ARG A 47 -15.00 -22.31 2.23
N ALA A 48 -15.73 -21.28 2.65
CA ALA A 48 -17.01 -20.94 2.08
C ALA A 48 -16.86 -20.40 0.64
N SER A 49 -17.86 -20.64 -0.20
CA SER A 49 -17.95 -20.06 -1.54
C SER A 49 -18.51 -18.63 -1.52
N GLU A 50 -19.18 -18.25 -0.44
CA GLU A 50 -19.74 -16.93 -0.18
C GLU A 50 -19.64 -16.61 1.31
N GLU A 51 -19.43 -15.34 1.65
CA GLU A 51 -19.19 -14.91 3.02
C GLU A 51 -19.57 -13.43 3.18
N ASP A 52 -20.28 -13.11 4.26
CA ASP A 52 -20.55 -11.74 4.65
C ASP A 52 -19.57 -11.30 5.75
N VAL A 53 -18.79 -10.26 5.47
CA VAL A 53 -17.78 -9.74 6.40
C VAL A 53 -17.89 -8.21 6.43
N GLU A 54 -18.05 -7.62 7.63
CA GLU A 54 -18.16 -6.17 7.85
C GLU A 54 -19.20 -5.48 6.94
N GLY A 55 -20.36 -6.12 6.72
CA GLY A 55 -21.42 -5.59 5.87
C GLY A 55 -21.18 -5.64 4.37
N LEU A 56 -20.13 -6.35 3.95
CA LEU A 56 -19.81 -6.62 2.55
C LEU A 56 -20.00 -8.09 2.22
N HIS A 57 -20.72 -8.38 1.15
CA HIS A 57 -20.88 -9.73 0.62
C HIS A 57 -19.73 -10.07 -0.31
N PHE A 58 -19.03 -11.18 -0.04
CA PHE A 58 -17.92 -11.68 -0.86
C PHE A 58 -18.25 -13.02 -1.48
N TYR A 59 -18.14 -13.11 -2.78
CA TYR A 59 -17.92 -14.38 -3.49
C TYR A 59 -16.48 -14.82 -3.25
N ARG A 60 -16.29 -16.05 -2.81
CA ARG A 60 -14.97 -16.63 -2.57
C ARG A 60 -14.65 -17.70 -3.62
N THR A 61 -13.38 -17.89 -3.90
CA THR A 61 -12.88 -19.01 -4.70
C THR A 61 -12.14 -19.96 -3.77
N PRO A 62 -12.79 -20.99 -3.20
CA PRO A 62 -12.14 -21.89 -2.26
C PRO A 62 -10.92 -22.57 -2.86
N ALA A 63 -9.82 -22.63 -2.11
CA ALA A 63 -8.66 -23.42 -2.47
C ALA A 63 -9.00 -24.91 -2.33
N VAL A 64 -8.78 -25.67 -3.40
CA VAL A 64 -8.92 -27.14 -3.38
C VAL A 64 -7.53 -27.75 -3.37
N PRO A 65 -7.17 -28.52 -2.33
CA PRO A 65 -5.90 -29.23 -2.29
C PRO A 65 -5.76 -30.15 -3.53
N SER A 66 -4.66 -30.01 -4.26
CA SER A 66 -4.29 -30.89 -5.36
C SER A 66 -2.81 -31.27 -5.23
N PRO A 67 -2.42 -32.50 -5.45
CA PRO A 67 -1.01 -32.89 -5.50
C PRO A 67 -0.20 -32.07 -6.51
N LEU A 68 -0.85 -31.69 -7.62
CA LEU A 68 -0.25 -30.87 -8.68
C LEU A 68 -0.05 -29.39 -8.29
N SER A 69 -0.71 -28.90 -7.22
CA SER A 69 -0.53 -27.54 -6.72
C SER A 69 0.88 -27.27 -6.12
N ARG A 70 1.69 -28.32 -5.96
CA ARG A 70 3.11 -28.21 -5.57
C ARG A 70 3.98 -27.67 -6.71
N ILE A 71 3.54 -27.80 -7.97
CA ILE A 71 4.25 -27.28 -9.15
C ILE A 71 3.79 -25.83 -9.37
N PRO A 72 4.68 -24.81 -9.25
CA PRO A 72 4.28 -23.41 -9.27
C PRO A 72 3.43 -23.02 -10.48
N VAL A 73 3.84 -23.35 -11.70
CA VAL A 73 3.10 -23.00 -12.93
C VAL A 73 1.71 -23.66 -12.97
N VAL A 74 1.60 -24.92 -12.53
CA VAL A 74 0.33 -25.65 -12.50
C VAL A 74 -0.62 -25.04 -11.47
N ARG A 75 -0.09 -24.63 -10.32
CA ARG A 75 -0.86 -23.94 -9.28
C ARG A 75 -1.43 -22.62 -9.78
N GLU A 76 -0.65 -21.84 -10.51
CA GLU A 76 -1.08 -20.55 -11.07
C GLU A 76 -2.14 -20.74 -12.17
N LEU A 77 -1.99 -21.74 -13.01
CA LEU A 77 -2.99 -22.11 -14.02
C LEU A 77 -4.30 -22.59 -13.39
N ASP A 78 -4.24 -23.44 -12.35
CA ASP A 78 -5.43 -23.88 -11.62
C ASP A 78 -6.15 -22.72 -10.95
N LEU A 79 -5.39 -21.80 -10.30
CA LEU A 79 -5.93 -20.58 -9.72
C LEU A 79 -6.70 -19.76 -10.77
N MET A 80 -6.08 -19.50 -11.92
CA MET A 80 -6.72 -18.73 -13.00
C MET A 80 -7.97 -19.43 -13.52
N THR A 81 -7.94 -20.75 -13.73
CA THR A 81 -9.07 -21.51 -14.22
C THR A 81 -10.27 -21.48 -13.26
N ARG A 82 -10.02 -21.59 -11.95
CA ARG A 82 -11.06 -21.49 -10.92
C ARG A 82 -11.64 -20.09 -10.84
N THR A 83 -10.76 -19.09 -10.86
CA THR A 83 -11.17 -17.69 -10.86
C THR A 83 -12.02 -17.38 -12.10
N GLU A 84 -11.63 -17.88 -13.28
CA GLU A 84 -12.38 -17.71 -14.54
C GLU A 84 -13.79 -18.28 -14.44
N ARG A 85 -13.93 -19.52 -13.97
CA ARG A 85 -15.25 -20.15 -13.76
C ARG A 85 -16.11 -19.36 -12.79
N ARG A 86 -15.54 -18.92 -11.68
CA ARG A 86 -16.27 -18.16 -10.66
C ARG A 86 -16.71 -16.78 -11.18
N ILE A 87 -15.86 -16.09 -11.95
CA ILE A 87 -16.24 -14.84 -12.63
C ILE A 87 -17.42 -15.10 -13.56
N GLU A 88 -17.36 -16.14 -14.39
CA GLU A 88 -18.42 -16.47 -15.35
C GLU A 88 -19.75 -16.76 -14.65
N ASP A 89 -19.75 -17.53 -13.56
CA ASP A 89 -20.94 -17.84 -12.77
C ASP A 89 -21.60 -16.55 -12.24
N ILE A 90 -20.80 -15.66 -11.65
CA ILE A 90 -21.28 -14.38 -11.10
C ILE A 90 -21.81 -13.48 -12.22
N VAL A 91 -21.08 -13.38 -13.33
CA VAL A 91 -21.47 -12.55 -14.48
C VAL A 91 -22.80 -13.00 -15.05
N ARG A 92 -23.03 -14.31 -15.22
CA ARG A 92 -24.30 -14.87 -15.72
C ARG A 92 -25.49 -14.60 -14.78
N GLN A 93 -25.26 -14.64 -13.47
CA GLN A 93 -26.29 -14.44 -12.45
C GLN A 93 -26.58 -12.96 -12.18
N ARG A 94 -25.53 -12.13 -12.08
CA ARG A 94 -25.61 -10.77 -11.58
C ARG A 94 -25.51 -9.69 -12.66
N ARG A 95 -25.03 -10.05 -13.87
CA ARG A 95 -24.90 -9.16 -15.03
C ARG A 95 -24.24 -7.81 -14.72
N PRO A 96 -22.97 -7.79 -14.31
CA PRO A 96 -22.26 -6.54 -14.07
C PRO A 96 -22.05 -5.76 -15.38
N ASP A 97 -22.04 -4.43 -15.27
CA ASP A 97 -21.75 -3.53 -16.40
C ASP A 97 -20.24 -3.51 -16.73
N VAL A 98 -19.39 -3.73 -15.71
CA VAL A 98 -17.93 -3.70 -15.81
C VAL A 98 -17.32 -4.77 -14.91
N ILE A 99 -16.25 -5.41 -15.37
CA ILE A 99 -15.37 -6.22 -14.54
C ILE A 99 -14.14 -5.40 -14.19
N HIS A 100 -13.90 -5.17 -12.91
CA HIS A 100 -12.74 -4.44 -12.39
C HIS A 100 -11.76 -5.44 -11.75
N ALA A 101 -10.75 -5.85 -12.51
CA ALA A 101 -9.72 -6.76 -12.03
C ALA A 101 -8.61 -5.97 -11.35
N HIS A 102 -8.25 -6.37 -10.12
CA HIS A 102 -7.14 -5.78 -9.38
C HIS A 102 -5.91 -6.66 -9.47
N SER A 103 -4.72 -6.05 -9.54
CA SER A 103 -3.47 -6.82 -9.54
C SER A 103 -3.44 -7.89 -8.44
N PRO A 104 -2.86 -9.05 -8.69
CA PRO A 104 -1.92 -9.40 -9.76
C PRO A 104 -2.57 -9.76 -11.10
N VAL A 105 -1.73 -9.89 -12.13
CA VAL A 105 -2.12 -10.33 -13.48
C VAL A 105 -2.93 -11.63 -13.49
N LEU A 106 -2.76 -12.49 -12.48
CA LEU A 106 -3.51 -13.74 -12.30
C LEU A 106 -5.03 -13.51 -12.10
N ASN A 107 -5.45 -12.33 -11.69
CA ASN A 107 -6.85 -11.91 -11.64
C ASN A 107 -7.29 -11.30 -12.99
N ALA A 108 -6.39 -10.55 -13.63
CA ALA A 108 -6.70 -9.88 -14.89
C ALA A 108 -6.91 -10.85 -16.05
N LEU A 109 -6.08 -11.87 -16.19
CA LEU A 109 -6.18 -12.82 -17.32
C LEU A 109 -7.52 -13.56 -17.37
N PRO A 110 -8.04 -14.16 -16.27
CA PRO A 110 -9.38 -14.75 -16.27
C PRO A 110 -10.48 -13.72 -16.50
N ALA A 111 -10.37 -12.52 -15.92
CA ALA A 111 -11.34 -11.44 -16.15
C ALA A 111 -11.41 -11.04 -17.62
N LEU A 112 -10.26 -10.88 -18.29
CA LEU A 112 -10.18 -10.55 -19.73
C LEU A 112 -10.78 -11.65 -20.62
N ARG A 113 -10.59 -12.93 -20.28
CA ARG A 113 -11.17 -14.05 -21.03
C ARG A 113 -12.70 -14.03 -20.93
N VAL A 114 -13.24 -13.88 -19.71
CA VAL A 114 -14.69 -13.83 -19.48
C VAL A 114 -15.28 -12.58 -20.10
N GLY A 115 -14.69 -11.40 -19.87
CA GLY A 115 -15.15 -10.13 -20.41
C GLY A 115 -15.25 -10.16 -21.94
N ARG A 116 -14.20 -10.65 -22.63
CA ARG A 116 -14.21 -10.82 -24.09
C ARG A 116 -15.30 -11.80 -24.56
N ARG A 117 -15.50 -12.92 -23.86
CA ARG A 117 -16.48 -13.95 -24.23
C ARG A 117 -17.91 -13.46 -24.06
N LEU A 118 -18.17 -12.65 -23.04
CA LEU A 118 -19.51 -12.20 -22.67
C LEU A 118 -19.80 -10.73 -23.03
N GLY A 119 -18.87 -10.04 -23.69
CA GLY A 119 -19.03 -8.65 -24.14
C GLY A 119 -19.04 -7.62 -23.01
N ILE A 120 -18.37 -7.90 -21.88
CA ILE A 120 -18.32 -7.01 -20.73
C ILE A 120 -16.93 -6.33 -20.68
N PRO A 121 -16.85 -5.00 -20.60
CA PRO A 121 -15.60 -4.29 -20.53
C PRO A 121 -14.83 -4.62 -19.26
N VAL A 122 -13.49 -4.67 -19.37
CA VAL A 122 -12.59 -4.99 -18.27
C VAL A 122 -11.65 -3.84 -17.97
N VAL A 123 -11.70 -3.33 -16.74
CA VAL A 123 -10.70 -2.43 -16.18
C VAL A 123 -9.66 -3.25 -15.43
N TYR A 124 -8.38 -2.95 -15.66
CA TYR A 124 -7.29 -3.57 -14.90
C TYR A 124 -6.58 -2.54 -14.03
N GLU A 125 -6.65 -2.72 -12.70
CA GLU A 125 -5.98 -1.86 -11.72
C GLU A 125 -4.63 -2.44 -11.30
N VAL A 126 -3.53 -1.72 -11.60
CA VAL A 126 -2.18 -2.07 -11.21
C VAL A 126 -1.79 -1.30 -9.95
N ARG A 127 -1.50 -2.02 -8.87
CA ARG A 127 -1.05 -1.45 -7.59
C ARG A 127 0.44 -1.61 -7.32
N ALA A 128 1.06 -2.58 -7.98
CA ALA A 128 2.49 -2.84 -8.05
C ALA A 128 2.74 -3.85 -9.17
N PHE A 129 3.94 -3.87 -9.74
CA PHE A 129 4.31 -4.91 -10.68
C PHE A 129 4.76 -6.17 -9.94
N TRP A 130 4.23 -7.31 -10.37
CA TRP A 130 4.52 -8.60 -9.74
C TRP A 130 5.94 -9.05 -9.94
N GLU A 131 6.54 -8.74 -11.08
CA GLU A 131 7.93 -9.00 -11.34
C GLU A 131 8.86 -8.28 -10.35
N ASP A 132 8.56 -7.02 -10.02
CA ASP A 132 9.34 -6.23 -9.07
C ASP A 132 9.12 -6.75 -7.64
N ALA A 133 7.88 -7.00 -7.23
CA ALA A 133 7.57 -7.60 -5.93
C ALA A 133 8.24 -8.98 -5.73
N ALA A 134 8.35 -9.80 -6.79
CA ALA A 134 9.03 -11.08 -6.71
C ALA A 134 10.55 -10.94 -6.49
N VAL A 135 11.16 -9.87 -7.00
CA VAL A 135 12.57 -9.56 -6.73
C VAL A 135 12.74 -9.13 -5.27
N ASP A 136 11.87 -8.26 -4.76
CA ASP A 136 11.92 -7.77 -3.39
C ASP A 136 11.74 -8.87 -2.35
N HIS A 137 10.89 -9.86 -2.67
CA HIS A 137 10.72 -11.06 -1.83
C HIS A 137 11.82 -12.13 -2.02
N GLY A 138 12.84 -11.85 -2.85
CA GLY A 138 13.95 -12.78 -3.10
C GLY A 138 13.55 -14.03 -3.90
N THR A 139 12.35 -14.05 -4.51
CA THR A 139 11.83 -15.21 -5.27
C THR A 139 12.13 -15.14 -6.76
N ALA A 140 12.66 -14.02 -7.26
CA ALA A 140 13.14 -13.82 -8.62
C ALA A 140 14.37 -12.91 -8.63
N ARG A 141 15.10 -12.92 -9.75
CA ARG A 141 16.15 -11.93 -10.03
C ARG A 141 15.67 -10.99 -11.11
N GLU A 142 15.98 -9.70 -10.99
CA GLU A 142 15.69 -8.72 -12.02
C GLU A 142 16.31 -9.16 -13.37
N GLY A 143 15.52 -9.07 -14.45
CA GLY A 143 15.92 -9.54 -15.77
C GLY A 143 16.01 -11.07 -15.96
N GLY A 144 15.78 -11.87 -14.90
CA GLY A 144 15.76 -13.33 -14.99
C GLY A 144 14.55 -13.87 -15.79
N ALA A 145 14.53 -15.17 -16.10
CA ALA A 145 13.49 -15.78 -16.93
C ALA A 145 12.08 -15.59 -16.31
N ARG A 146 11.94 -15.82 -15.00
CA ARG A 146 10.68 -15.61 -14.27
C ARG A 146 10.23 -14.15 -14.31
N TYR A 147 11.17 -13.21 -14.10
CA TYR A 147 10.92 -11.78 -14.18
C TYR A 147 10.37 -11.39 -15.56
N ARG A 148 11.09 -11.82 -16.65
CA ARG A 148 10.69 -11.53 -18.03
C ARG A 148 9.32 -12.13 -18.38
N LEU A 149 9.03 -13.35 -17.92
CA LEU A 149 7.74 -13.99 -18.13
C LEU A 149 6.62 -13.21 -17.43
N SER A 150 6.80 -12.87 -16.15
CA SER A 150 5.81 -12.09 -15.38
C SER A 150 5.55 -10.73 -16.03
N ARG A 151 6.63 -10.02 -16.44
CA ARG A 151 6.53 -8.75 -17.15
C ARG A 151 5.81 -8.88 -18.50
N ALA A 152 6.05 -9.96 -19.24
CA ALA A 152 5.36 -10.21 -20.50
C ALA A 152 3.85 -10.46 -20.31
N LEU A 153 3.48 -11.26 -19.30
CA LEU A 153 2.07 -11.53 -18.94
C LEU A 153 1.37 -10.26 -18.48
N GLU A 154 2.02 -9.45 -17.64
CA GLU A 154 1.52 -8.15 -17.20
C GLU A 154 1.29 -7.21 -18.38
N THR A 155 2.28 -7.07 -19.26
CA THR A 155 2.18 -6.25 -20.48
C THR A 155 1.06 -6.75 -21.42
N TYR A 156 0.89 -8.06 -21.55
CA TYR A 156 -0.20 -8.65 -22.31
C TYR A 156 -1.57 -8.27 -21.75
N ALA A 157 -1.75 -8.35 -20.41
CA ALA A 157 -2.99 -7.97 -19.77
C ALA A 157 -3.29 -6.47 -19.95
N LEU A 158 -2.29 -5.61 -19.74
CA LEU A 158 -2.37 -4.17 -19.94
C LEU A 158 -2.81 -3.79 -21.36
N LYS A 159 -2.26 -4.45 -22.39
CA LYS A 159 -2.65 -4.23 -23.79
C LYS A 159 -4.10 -4.59 -24.06
N ARG A 160 -4.64 -5.60 -23.41
CA ARG A 160 -5.97 -6.15 -23.66
C ARG A 160 -7.10 -5.61 -22.81
N ALA A 161 -6.77 -5.03 -21.63
CA ALA A 161 -7.79 -4.37 -20.82
C ALA A 161 -8.41 -3.20 -21.56
N ASP A 162 -9.69 -2.93 -21.39
CA ASP A 162 -10.39 -1.80 -22.05
C ASP A 162 -9.97 -0.46 -21.44
N ALA A 163 -9.70 -0.42 -20.14
CA ALA A 163 -9.03 0.66 -19.46
C ALA A 163 -8.04 0.12 -18.42
N VAL A 164 -7.05 0.92 -18.08
CA VAL A 164 -6.05 0.61 -17.06
C VAL A 164 -6.09 1.70 -16.01
N THR A 165 -6.16 1.31 -14.75
CA THR A 165 -5.99 2.24 -13.64
C THR A 165 -4.75 1.87 -12.83
N THR A 166 -4.13 2.88 -12.21
CA THR A 166 -2.97 2.68 -11.34
C THR A 166 -3.00 3.68 -10.20
N ILE A 167 -2.15 3.46 -9.18
CA ILE A 167 -2.24 4.21 -7.93
C ILE A 167 -1.32 5.44 -7.87
N CYS A 168 -0.47 5.64 -8.88
CA CYS A 168 0.53 6.72 -8.88
C CYS A 168 1.13 6.95 -10.26
N GLU A 169 1.76 8.11 -10.45
CA GLU A 169 2.40 8.50 -11.72
C GLU A 169 3.63 7.66 -12.05
N GLY A 170 4.38 7.18 -11.03
CA GLY A 170 5.50 6.28 -11.25
C GLY A 170 5.10 5.01 -12.00
N LEU A 171 4.02 4.35 -11.55
CA LEU A 171 3.47 3.17 -12.23
C LEU A 171 2.87 3.53 -13.59
N ARG A 172 2.16 4.67 -13.70
CA ARG A 172 1.62 5.12 -14.98
C ARG A 172 2.71 5.30 -16.03
N SER A 173 3.79 5.97 -15.67
CA SER A 173 4.92 6.21 -16.56
C SER A 173 5.56 4.90 -17.04
N GLU A 174 5.76 3.93 -16.14
CA GLU A 174 6.27 2.60 -16.50
C GLU A 174 5.30 1.84 -17.41
N ILE A 175 3.97 1.91 -17.17
CA ILE A 175 2.96 1.28 -18.02
C ILE A 175 3.01 1.88 -19.43
N VAL A 176 3.09 3.21 -19.56
CA VAL A 176 3.21 3.89 -20.85
C VAL A 176 4.51 3.53 -21.56
N ALA A 177 5.63 3.43 -20.82
CA ALA A 177 6.91 3.00 -21.34
C ALA A 177 6.91 1.55 -21.88
N ARG A 178 5.95 0.71 -21.45
CA ARG A 178 5.71 -0.63 -22.01
C ARG A 178 4.93 -0.60 -23.34
N GLY A 179 4.62 0.59 -23.87
CA GLY A 179 3.87 0.78 -25.12
C GLY A 179 2.35 0.68 -24.97
N ILE A 180 1.83 1.01 -23.81
CA ILE A 180 0.37 1.15 -23.57
C ILE A 180 -0.03 2.59 -23.88
N ASP A 181 -1.13 2.77 -24.62
CA ASP A 181 -1.66 4.10 -24.97
C ASP A 181 -1.96 4.91 -23.69
N THR A 182 -1.37 6.10 -23.58
CA THR A 182 -1.49 6.97 -22.42
C THR A 182 -2.95 7.34 -22.10
N ARG A 183 -3.83 7.42 -23.13
CA ARG A 183 -5.27 7.70 -22.98
C ARG A 183 -6.03 6.59 -22.27
N LYS A 184 -5.46 5.40 -22.26
CA LYS A 184 -6.02 4.20 -21.63
C LYS A 184 -5.65 4.10 -20.15
N VAL A 185 -4.61 4.82 -19.69
CA VAL A 185 -4.03 4.70 -18.35
C VAL A 185 -4.39 5.90 -17.51
N MET A 186 -5.17 5.68 -16.44
CA MET A 186 -5.57 6.72 -15.49
C MET A 186 -5.03 6.46 -14.10
N VAL A 187 -4.60 7.52 -13.40
CA VAL A 187 -4.19 7.43 -12.00
C VAL A 187 -5.40 7.63 -11.09
N ILE A 188 -5.62 6.64 -10.24
CA ILE A 188 -6.57 6.70 -9.11
C ILE A 188 -5.70 6.62 -7.86
N PRO A 189 -5.31 7.77 -7.29
CA PRO A 189 -4.23 7.80 -6.31
C PRO A 189 -4.58 7.09 -5.00
N ASN A 190 -3.54 6.71 -4.27
CA ASN A 190 -3.67 6.34 -2.87
C ASN A 190 -4.16 7.56 -2.07
N ALA A 191 -5.01 7.28 -1.09
CA ALA A 191 -5.64 8.27 -0.25
C ALA A 191 -5.64 7.81 1.22
N VAL A 192 -6.16 8.63 2.09
CA VAL A 192 -6.28 8.34 3.51
C VAL A 192 -7.69 8.68 4.00
N ASP A 193 -8.17 7.93 4.97
CA ASP A 193 -9.41 8.23 5.69
C ASP A 193 -9.11 9.29 6.76
N ILE A 194 -9.42 10.53 6.42
CA ILE A 194 -9.09 11.68 7.27
C ILE A 194 -9.91 11.66 8.58
N GLU A 195 -11.14 11.16 8.52
CA GLU A 195 -12.04 11.13 9.65
C GLU A 195 -11.60 10.08 10.70
N SER A 196 -10.88 9.07 10.27
CA SER A 196 -10.32 8.04 11.15
C SER A 196 -9.15 8.52 12.00
N PHE A 197 -8.61 9.72 11.72
CA PHE A 197 -7.43 10.25 12.40
C PHE A 197 -7.71 11.58 13.10
N THR A 198 -7.56 11.59 14.42
CA THR A 198 -7.72 12.80 15.24
C THR A 198 -6.41 13.57 15.31
N VAL A 199 -6.43 14.82 14.84
CA VAL A 199 -5.28 15.73 14.98
C VAL A 199 -5.23 16.28 16.39
N GLY A 200 -4.03 16.31 17.00
CA GLY A 200 -3.82 16.91 18.31
C GLY A 200 -4.35 16.08 19.48
N SER A 201 -4.58 14.78 19.28
CA SER A 201 -4.84 13.87 20.40
C SER A 201 -3.71 13.92 21.41
N LYS A 202 -4.06 13.90 22.70
CA LYS A 202 -3.05 13.89 23.77
C LYS A 202 -2.38 12.51 23.81
N PRO A 203 -1.05 12.46 23.99
CA PRO A 203 -0.36 11.21 24.19
C PRO A 203 -0.95 10.42 25.35
N ASP A 204 -1.00 9.10 25.21
CA ASP A 204 -1.33 8.19 26.30
C ASP A 204 -0.15 8.12 27.26
N GLU A 205 -0.22 8.87 28.36
CA GLU A 205 0.85 8.98 29.35
C GLU A 205 1.18 7.65 30.02
N ALA A 206 0.18 6.80 30.27
CA ALA A 206 0.39 5.47 30.84
C ALA A 206 1.15 4.55 29.85
N LEU A 207 0.84 4.64 28.56
CA LEU A 207 1.56 3.92 27.51
C LEU A 207 2.97 4.48 27.35
N ARG A 208 3.13 5.81 27.39
CA ARG A 208 4.43 6.49 27.32
C ARG A 208 5.35 6.06 28.47
N GLU A 209 4.84 6.02 29.68
CA GLU A 209 5.59 5.57 30.88
C GLU A 209 5.96 4.09 30.77
N ARG A 210 5.00 3.23 30.41
CA ARG A 210 5.23 1.78 30.26
C ARG A 210 6.32 1.46 29.22
N LEU A 211 6.45 2.28 28.18
CA LEU A 211 7.46 2.14 27.14
C LEU A 211 8.78 2.85 27.47
N GLY A 212 8.89 3.52 28.63
CA GLY A 212 10.10 4.25 29.04
C GLY A 212 10.41 5.48 28.19
N LEU A 213 9.37 6.15 27.66
CA LEU A 213 9.50 7.27 26.73
C LEU A 213 9.31 8.65 27.39
N ASN A 214 9.16 8.71 28.73
CA ASN A 214 8.99 9.97 29.44
C ASN A 214 10.19 10.88 29.26
N GLY A 215 9.95 12.15 28.88
CA GLY A 215 11.00 13.15 28.64
C GLY A 215 11.87 12.88 27.40
N CYS A 216 11.51 11.88 26.58
CA CYS A 216 12.23 11.53 25.37
C CYS A 216 11.69 12.25 24.13
N ILE A 217 12.55 12.38 23.12
CA ILE A 217 12.21 12.72 21.73
C ILE A 217 12.01 11.40 20.99
N VAL A 218 10.80 11.14 20.54
CA VAL A 218 10.42 9.85 19.95
C VAL A 218 10.42 9.91 18.43
N LEU A 219 11.38 9.24 17.81
CA LEU A 219 11.35 8.91 16.40
C LEU A 219 10.55 7.63 16.22
N GLY A 220 9.67 7.55 15.22
CA GLY A 220 8.80 6.38 15.06
C GLY A 220 8.74 5.81 13.65
N PHE A 221 8.58 4.49 13.59
CA PHE A 221 8.12 3.80 12.40
C PHE A 221 6.99 2.84 12.79
N ILE A 222 5.88 2.91 12.08
CA ILE A 222 4.69 2.08 12.34
C ILE A 222 4.33 1.31 11.07
N GLY A 223 4.34 -0.03 11.14
CA GLY A 223 4.00 -0.90 10.02
C GLY A 223 4.80 -2.19 9.96
N SER A 224 4.76 -2.85 8.80
CA SER A 224 5.49 -4.11 8.58
C SER A 224 6.97 -3.87 8.30
N PHE A 225 7.83 -4.70 8.90
CA PHE A 225 9.28 -4.60 8.79
C PHE A 225 9.78 -5.44 7.60
N TYR A 226 9.59 -4.91 6.38
CA TYR A 226 10.16 -5.45 5.16
C TYR A 226 11.51 -4.83 4.84
N ALA A 227 12.33 -5.53 4.06
CA ALA A 227 13.68 -5.09 3.70
C ALA A 227 13.68 -3.72 3.00
N TYR A 228 12.75 -3.50 2.08
CA TYR A 228 12.64 -2.25 1.33
C TYR A 228 12.26 -1.02 2.18
N GLU A 229 11.73 -1.21 3.39
CA GLU A 229 11.44 -0.09 4.31
C GLU A 229 12.73 0.53 4.89
N GLY A 230 13.89 -0.14 4.78
CA GLY A 230 15.19 0.44 5.08
C GLY A 230 15.45 0.71 6.57
N LEU A 231 14.75 0.04 7.48
CA LEU A 231 14.91 0.24 8.94
C LEU A 231 16.33 0.04 9.46
N PRO A 232 17.20 -0.82 8.87
CA PRO A 232 18.61 -0.87 9.23
C PRO A 232 19.30 0.50 9.13
N LEU A 233 19.00 1.29 8.09
CA LEU A 233 19.57 2.63 7.89
C LEU A 233 19.22 3.57 9.04
N LEU A 234 17.99 3.49 9.57
CA LEU A 234 17.56 4.28 10.71
C LEU A 234 18.29 3.89 11.99
N LEU A 235 18.53 2.59 12.21
CA LEU A 235 19.33 2.11 13.32
C LEU A 235 20.80 2.55 13.21
N GLU A 236 21.37 2.51 12.03
CA GLU A 236 22.77 2.98 11.78
C GLU A 236 22.93 4.48 11.96
N ALA A 237 21.88 5.28 11.70
CA ALA A 237 21.88 6.71 11.92
C ALA A 237 21.68 7.09 13.42
N LEU A 238 21.10 6.19 14.23
CA LEU A 238 20.72 6.46 15.60
C LEU A 238 21.89 6.84 16.54
N PRO A 239 23.08 6.19 16.50
CA PRO A 239 24.21 6.60 17.34
C PRO A 239 24.59 8.08 17.16
N LYS A 240 24.54 8.58 15.92
CA LYS A 240 24.85 9.97 15.62
C LYS A 240 23.79 10.93 16.16
N MET A 241 22.52 10.54 16.08
CA MET A 241 21.41 11.33 16.66
C MET A 241 21.52 11.38 18.19
N LEU A 242 21.89 10.26 18.83
CA LEU A 242 22.08 10.16 20.27
C LEU A 242 23.28 10.98 20.76
N ALA A 243 24.34 11.07 19.96
CA ALA A 243 25.50 11.94 20.28
C ALA A 243 25.12 13.44 20.27
N ALA A 244 24.15 13.85 19.45
CA ALA A 244 23.63 15.21 19.42
C ALA A 244 22.58 15.47 20.51
N ASP A 245 21.67 14.52 20.76
CA ASP A 245 20.70 14.59 21.86
C ASP A 245 20.43 13.19 22.44
N TYR A 246 20.89 12.94 23.64
CA TYR A 246 20.76 11.66 24.34
C TYR A 246 19.30 11.25 24.65
N ARG A 247 18.36 12.20 24.58
CA ARG A 247 16.90 11.94 24.79
C ARG A 247 16.24 11.27 23.65
N VAL A 248 16.85 11.14 22.46
CA VAL A 248 16.27 10.46 21.29
C VAL A 248 15.98 9.00 21.63
N ARG A 249 14.79 8.54 21.26
CA ARG A 249 14.38 7.13 21.32
C ARG A 249 13.76 6.75 19.99
N LEU A 250 13.94 5.50 19.61
CA LEU A 250 13.31 4.94 18.41
C LEU A 250 12.20 3.98 18.83
N LEU A 251 10.98 4.27 18.40
CA LEU A 251 9.81 3.43 18.61
C LEU A 251 9.45 2.70 17.29
N LEU A 252 9.61 1.38 17.27
CA LEU A 252 9.27 0.50 16.15
C LEU A 252 8.01 -0.30 16.47
N VAL A 253 6.89 0.10 15.89
CA VAL A 253 5.58 -0.52 16.09
C VAL A 253 5.24 -1.41 14.91
N GLY A 254 5.05 -2.68 15.16
CA GLY A 254 4.77 -3.68 14.13
C GLY A 254 5.70 -4.87 14.19
N GLY A 255 5.88 -5.54 13.08
CA GLY A 255 6.74 -6.72 12.98
C GLY A 255 6.89 -7.16 11.54
N GLY A 256 7.75 -8.12 11.31
CA GLY A 256 7.96 -8.64 9.97
C GLY A 256 9.27 -9.42 9.83
N PRO A 257 9.60 -9.85 8.59
CA PRO A 257 10.77 -10.71 8.35
C PRO A 257 12.09 -10.09 8.82
N GLN A 258 12.19 -8.75 8.86
CA GLN A 258 13.41 -8.05 9.26
C GLN A 258 13.58 -7.90 10.77
N GLU A 259 12.57 -8.17 11.59
CA GLU A 259 12.64 -7.93 13.04
C GLU A 259 13.82 -8.61 13.74
N PRO A 260 14.15 -9.90 13.51
CA PRO A 260 15.30 -10.55 14.13
C PRO A 260 16.61 -9.84 13.76
N HIS A 261 16.76 -9.45 12.51
CA HIS A 261 17.94 -8.72 12.02
C HIS A 261 18.06 -7.33 12.68
N LEU A 262 16.96 -6.60 12.81
CA LEU A 262 16.94 -5.27 13.43
C LEU A 262 17.32 -5.33 14.91
N ARG A 263 16.83 -6.31 15.67
CA ARG A 263 17.21 -6.51 17.07
C ARG A 263 18.69 -6.85 17.21
N GLN A 264 19.23 -7.71 16.36
CA GLN A 264 20.66 -8.03 16.35
C GLN A 264 21.51 -6.79 15.99
N LEU A 265 21.07 -5.99 15.00
CA LEU A 265 21.75 -4.78 14.59
C LEU A 265 21.78 -3.72 15.72
N ALA A 266 20.65 -3.50 16.41
CA ALA A 266 20.57 -2.61 17.55
C ALA A 266 21.54 -3.01 18.67
N GLY A 267 21.70 -4.31 18.93
CA GLY A 267 22.70 -4.84 19.87
C GLY A 267 24.14 -4.56 19.43
N ARG A 268 24.46 -4.81 18.15
CA ARG A 268 25.81 -4.54 17.60
C ARG A 268 26.19 -3.06 17.64
N LEU A 269 25.22 -2.18 17.44
CA LEU A 269 25.41 -0.73 17.47
C LEU A 269 25.39 -0.17 18.91
N ALA A 270 25.21 -1.03 19.93
CA ALA A 270 25.08 -0.63 21.34
C ALA A 270 23.97 0.42 21.60
N VAL A 271 22.86 0.33 20.84
CA VAL A 271 21.69 1.22 20.97
C VAL A 271 20.42 0.45 21.38
N GLY A 272 20.55 -0.80 21.81
CA GLY A 272 19.38 -1.66 22.10
C GLY A 272 18.46 -1.09 23.18
N ASP A 273 19.00 -0.39 24.18
CA ASP A 273 18.26 0.31 25.24
C ASP A 273 17.58 1.62 24.78
N LYS A 274 17.88 2.07 23.58
CA LYS A 274 17.30 3.27 22.95
C LYS A 274 16.23 2.95 21.92
N VAL A 275 15.99 1.65 21.64
CA VAL A 275 15.03 1.18 20.64
C VAL A 275 13.93 0.36 21.31
N VAL A 276 12.71 0.80 21.17
CA VAL A 276 11.52 0.10 21.67
C VAL A 276 10.86 -0.66 20.52
N PHE A 277 10.81 -1.98 20.62
CA PHE A 277 10.07 -2.85 19.70
C PHE A 277 8.79 -3.30 20.39
N THR A 278 7.63 -2.88 19.90
CA THR A 278 6.35 -3.24 20.51
C THR A 278 5.81 -4.59 20.03
N GLY A 279 6.30 -5.08 18.89
CA GLY A 279 5.62 -6.13 18.16
C GLY A 279 4.36 -5.60 17.45
N ARG A 280 3.55 -6.51 16.90
CA ARG A 280 2.28 -6.16 16.25
C ARG A 280 1.25 -5.74 17.29
N VAL A 281 0.58 -4.64 17.02
CA VAL A 281 -0.49 -4.12 17.86
C VAL A 281 -1.83 -4.21 17.11
N PRO A 282 -2.97 -4.33 17.81
CA PRO A 282 -4.29 -4.31 17.18
C PRO A 282 -4.51 -3.00 16.41
N HIS A 283 -5.19 -3.08 15.28
CA HIS A 283 -5.38 -1.92 14.40
C HIS A 283 -6.11 -0.75 15.11
N ASN A 284 -7.07 -1.04 15.96
CA ASN A 284 -7.80 -0.05 16.76
C ASN A 284 -6.95 0.61 17.86
N GLU A 285 -5.77 0.10 18.17
CA GLU A 285 -4.84 0.69 19.15
C GLU A 285 -3.70 1.48 18.50
N VAL A 286 -3.53 1.37 17.19
CA VAL A 286 -2.39 1.98 16.46
C VAL A 286 -2.31 3.49 16.67
N GLN A 287 -3.44 4.19 16.76
CA GLN A 287 -3.50 5.64 16.99
C GLN A 287 -2.75 6.04 18.27
N ARG A 288 -2.89 5.27 19.35
CA ARG A 288 -2.21 5.53 20.63
C ARG A 288 -0.68 5.56 20.51
N TYR A 289 -0.12 4.74 19.59
CA TYR A 289 1.33 4.73 19.32
C TYR A 289 1.76 5.88 18.42
N TYR A 290 0.95 6.25 17.43
CA TYR A 290 1.20 7.45 16.65
C TYR A 290 1.27 8.70 17.54
N ASP A 291 0.42 8.77 18.57
CA ASP A 291 0.35 9.91 19.50
C ASP A 291 1.61 10.07 20.38
N LEU A 292 2.42 9.01 20.51
CA LEU A 292 3.70 9.06 21.21
C LEU A 292 4.86 9.58 20.35
N VAL A 293 4.70 9.61 19.01
CA VAL A 293 5.79 9.91 18.08
C VAL A 293 5.87 11.41 17.78
N ASP A 294 7.06 11.98 17.91
CA ASP A 294 7.35 13.36 17.53
C ASP A 294 7.66 13.48 16.04
N VAL A 295 8.45 12.55 15.49
CA VAL A 295 8.81 12.53 14.06
C VAL A 295 8.73 11.09 13.53
N LEU A 296 7.90 10.87 12.51
CA LEU A 296 7.87 9.61 11.78
C LEU A 296 9.01 9.55 10.77
N VAL A 297 9.66 8.38 10.65
CA VAL A 297 10.81 8.21 9.76
C VAL A 297 10.56 7.05 8.80
N TYR A 298 10.64 7.32 7.49
CA TYR A 298 10.40 6.37 6.42
C TYR A 298 11.64 6.22 5.52
N PRO A 299 12.64 5.42 5.92
CA PRO A 299 13.96 5.37 5.28
C PRO A 299 14.02 4.37 4.12
N ARG A 300 12.99 4.31 3.27
CA ARG A 300 12.91 3.34 2.17
C ARG A 300 14.18 3.30 1.32
N LEU A 301 14.59 2.10 0.95
CA LEU A 301 15.70 1.88 0.04
C LEU A 301 15.28 2.23 -1.39
N SER A 302 16.21 2.78 -2.18
CA SER A 302 15.99 3.00 -3.61
C SER A 302 16.05 1.66 -4.35
N MET A 303 14.91 1.21 -4.81
CA MET A 303 14.71 0.01 -5.64
C MET A 303 13.44 0.19 -6.49
N ARG A 304 13.26 -0.64 -7.51
CA ARG A 304 12.15 -0.42 -8.46
C ARG A 304 10.79 -0.27 -7.80
N LEU A 305 10.48 -1.10 -6.79
CA LEU A 305 9.21 -1.00 -6.06
C LEU A 305 9.03 0.38 -5.42
N THR A 306 10.02 0.85 -4.69
CA THR A 306 9.94 2.10 -3.93
C THR A 306 10.06 3.35 -4.81
N GLU A 307 10.75 3.23 -5.96
CA GLU A 307 10.81 4.29 -6.96
C GLU A 307 9.48 4.46 -7.71
N LEU A 308 8.74 3.38 -7.93
CA LEU A 308 7.52 3.40 -8.74
C LEU A 308 6.24 3.53 -7.92
N VAL A 309 6.22 3.10 -6.63
CA VAL A 309 4.99 2.92 -5.86
C VAL A 309 4.90 3.85 -4.67
N THR A 310 3.83 4.65 -4.61
CA THR A 310 3.50 5.51 -3.47
C THR A 310 3.00 4.70 -2.28
N PRO A 311 3.55 4.88 -1.06
CA PRO A 311 3.06 4.24 0.16
C PRO A 311 1.87 4.96 0.78
N LEU A 312 1.11 4.26 1.64
CA LEU A 312 0.04 4.86 2.45
C LEU A 312 0.56 5.55 3.72
N LYS A 313 1.64 5.06 4.31
CA LYS A 313 2.17 5.54 5.61
C LYS A 313 2.44 7.05 5.69
N PRO A 314 3.05 7.71 4.69
CA PRO A 314 3.19 9.16 4.71
C PRO A 314 1.86 9.89 4.73
N LEU A 315 0.86 9.40 3.99
CA LEU A 315 -0.49 10.00 3.98
C LEU A 315 -1.17 9.87 5.34
N GLU A 316 -1.02 8.73 6.01
CA GLU A 316 -1.51 8.51 7.38
C GLU A 316 -0.82 9.46 8.37
N ALA A 317 0.50 9.65 8.26
CA ALA A 317 1.25 10.60 9.06
C ALA A 317 0.78 12.05 8.88
N MET A 318 0.58 12.46 7.63
CA MET A 318 0.07 13.78 7.27
C MET A 318 -1.36 14.00 7.78
N ALA A 319 -2.23 12.97 7.67
CA ALA A 319 -3.60 13.02 8.17
C ALA A 319 -3.67 13.19 9.69
N GLN A 320 -2.68 12.70 10.41
CA GLN A 320 -2.57 12.84 11.87
C GLN A 320 -1.84 14.12 12.29
N GLY A 321 -1.44 14.98 11.34
CA GLY A 321 -0.66 16.17 11.61
C GLY A 321 0.71 15.85 12.25
N ARG A 322 1.35 14.73 11.87
CA ARG A 322 2.66 14.33 12.37
C ARG A 322 3.77 14.82 11.45
N LEU A 323 4.88 15.21 12.04
CA LEU A 323 6.09 15.48 11.27
C LEU A 323 6.63 14.17 10.69
N LEU A 324 7.16 14.24 9.47
CA LEU A 324 7.78 13.09 8.84
C LEU A 324 9.09 13.45 8.13
N VAL A 325 10.03 12.51 8.19
CA VAL A 325 11.28 12.52 7.43
C VAL A 325 11.33 11.23 6.59
N ALA A 326 11.50 11.36 5.29
CA ALA A 326 11.46 10.23 4.38
C ALA A 326 12.64 10.26 3.40
N SER A 327 13.05 9.08 2.90
CA SER A 327 14.01 9.00 1.80
C SER A 327 13.41 9.57 0.50
N ASP A 328 14.24 10.12 -0.37
CA ASP A 328 13.83 10.76 -1.63
C ASP A 328 13.57 9.76 -2.78
N VAL A 329 13.09 8.56 -2.46
CA VAL A 329 12.64 7.60 -3.48
C VAL A 329 11.42 8.12 -4.23
N GLY A 330 11.22 7.68 -5.48
CA GLY A 330 10.17 8.19 -6.36
C GLY A 330 8.78 8.17 -5.74
N GLY A 331 8.41 7.07 -5.06
CA GLY A 331 7.13 6.98 -4.38
C GLY A 331 6.95 7.97 -3.23
N HIS A 332 8.01 8.44 -2.58
CA HIS A 332 7.93 9.50 -1.58
C HIS A 332 7.91 10.89 -2.23
N ARG A 333 8.73 11.13 -3.26
CA ARG A 333 8.73 12.43 -3.99
C ARG A 333 7.39 12.77 -4.61
N GLU A 334 6.56 11.78 -4.96
CA GLU A 334 5.21 12.01 -5.47
C GLU A 334 4.24 12.50 -4.38
N LEU A 335 4.54 12.22 -3.10
CA LEU A 335 3.65 12.55 -1.97
C LEU A 335 4.16 13.71 -1.12
N ILE A 336 5.49 13.89 -1.05
CA ILE A 336 6.13 14.80 -0.09
C ILE A 336 6.83 15.94 -0.84
N ARG A 337 6.45 17.18 -0.52
CA ARG A 337 7.14 18.39 -0.94
C ARG A 337 8.17 18.73 0.14
N ASP A 338 9.49 18.62 -0.20
CA ASP A 338 10.58 18.81 0.77
C ASP A 338 10.53 20.19 1.42
N GLY A 339 10.52 20.21 2.75
CA GLY A 339 10.40 21.41 3.57
C GLY A 339 9.00 22.00 3.70
N GLU A 340 8.00 21.52 2.90
CA GLU A 340 6.62 22.02 2.92
C GLU A 340 5.66 21.02 3.61
N THR A 341 5.58 19.79 3.14
CA THR A 341 4.67 18.76 3.68
C THR A 341 5.38 17.64 4.42
N GLY A 342 6.70 17.71 4.51
CA GLY A 342 7.61 16.79 5.17
C GLY A 342 9.03 17.09 4.76
N VAL A 343 9.97 16.29 5.23
CA VAL A 343 11.40 16.48 4.96
C VAL A 343 11.95 15.28 4.21
N LEU A 344 12.64 15.51 3.09
CA LEU A 344 13.28 14.48 2.31
C LEU A 344 14.79 14.41 2.57
N PHE A 345 15.34 13.20 2.61
CA PHE A 345 16.78 12.95 2.64
C PHE A 345 17.17 11.99 1.52
N LYS A 346 18.44 12.02 1.12
CA LYS A 346 18.97 11.15 0.07
C LYS A 346 18.88 9.68 0.47
N ALA A 347 18.18 8.88 -0.33
CA ALA A 347 18.00 7.45 -0.08
C ALA A 347 19.35 6.72 0.07
N GLY A 348 19.46 5.86 1.08
CA GLY A 348 20.67 5.11 1.37
C GLY A 348 21.77 5.90 2.13
N ASP A 349 21.56 7.17 2.44
CA ASP A 349 22.53 8.03 3.12
C ASP A 349 22.15 8.23 4.61
N THR A 350 22.82 7.48 5.49
CA THR A 350 22.64 7.56 6.95
C THR A 350 23.01 8.93 7.53
N GLU A 351 24.02 9.59 6.94
CA GLU A 351 24.48 10.92 7.35
C GLU A 351 23.43 11.99 7.00
N ALA A 352 22.87 11.91 5.80
CA ALA A 352 21.79 12.79 5.37
C ALA A 352 20.54 12.58 6.24
N LEU A 353 20.18 11.34 6.57
CA LEU A 353 19.08 11.01 7.46
C LEU A 353 19.28 11.66 8.84
N ALA A 354 20.42 11.41 9.49
CA ALA A 354 20.71 11.98 10.82
C ALA A 354 20.66 13.51 10.78
N ARG A 355 21.30 14.14 9.79
CA ARG A 355 21.33 15.60 9.64
C ARG A 355 19.94 16.20 9.44
N LYS A 356 19.08 15.58 8.59
CA LYS A 356 17.71 16.08 8.34
C LYS A 356 16.81 15.92 9.57
N VAL A 357 16.90 14.81 10.30
CA VAL A 357 16.16 14.60 11.55
C VAL A 357 16.60 15.64 12.60
N LEU A 358 17.90 15.76 12.86
CA LEU A 358 18.42 16.72 13.84
C LEU A 358 18.10 18.18 13.47
N GLY A 359 18.18 18.53 12.19
CA GLY A 359 17.80 19.86 11.71
C GLY A 359 16.32 20.17 11.97
N LEU A 360 15.43 19.20 11.70
CA LEU A 360 14.00 19.35 11.99
C LEU A 360 13.72 19.46 13.51
N LEU A 361 14.44 18.70 14.34
CA LEU A 361 14.29 18.76 15.79
C LEU A 361 14.79 20.08 16.39
N ALA A 362 15.83 20.69 15.79
CA ALA A 362 16.39 21.96 16.22
C ALA A 362 15.50 23.16 15.84
N ASP A 363 14.87 23.12 14.68
CA ASP A 363 13.98 24.20 14.19
C ASP A 363 12.51 23.90 14.47
N LYS A 364 12.08 24.17 15.69
CA LYS A 364 10.68 24.00 16.09
C LYS A 364 9.72 25.00 15.42
N THR A 365 10.24 26.09 14.85
CA THR A 365 9.41 27.08 14.17
C THR A 365 8.84 26.55 12.84
N ALA A 366 9.51 25.59 12.21
CA ALA A 366 9.05 24.92 11.01
C ALA A 366 7.97 23.85 11.26
N TRP A 367 7.76 23.40 12.51
CA TRP A 367 6.89 22.26 12.81
C TRP A 367 5.42 22.50 12.45
N THR A 368 4.86 23.60 12.94
CA THR A 368 3.44 23.94 12.66
C THR A 368 3.19 24.18 11.19
N PRO A 369 3.97 25.03 10.48
CA PRO A 369 3.81 25.20 9.03
C PRO A 369 3.82 23.89 8.25
N ILE A 370 4.77 22.97 8.53
CA ILE A 370 4.89 21.67 7.85
C ILE A 370 3.67 20.79 8.14
N ARG A 371 3.25 20.67 9.40
CA ARG A 371 2.08 19.89 9.80
C ARG A 371 0.81 20.38 9.13
N ASP A 372 0.58 21.69 9.14
CA ASP A 372 -0.62 22.29 8.56
C ASP A 372 -0.65 22.14 7.04
N ALA A 373 0.48 22.31 6.37
CA ALA A 373 0.57 22.12 4.92
C ALA A 373 0.36 20.63 4.55
N ALA A 374 0.96 19.71 5.30
CA ALA A 374 0.78 18.28 5.12
C ALA A 374 -0.68 17.85 5.31
N ARG A 375 -1.34 18.35 6.36
CA ARG A 375 -2.76 18.06 6.63
C ARG A 375 -3.65 18.62 5.53
N ARG A 376 -3.46 19.88 5.10
CA ARG A 376 -4.22 20.46 3.98
C ARG A 376 -4.04 19.68 2.69
N PHE A 377 -2.83 19.22 2.39
CA PHE A 377 -2.57 18.41 1.20
C PHE A 377 -3.43 17.14 1.17
N VAL A 378 -3.49 16.37 2.27
CA VAL A 378 -4.30 15.16 2.29
C VAL A 378 -5.79 15.44 2.29
N GLU A 379 -6.25 16.51 2.96
CA GLU A 379 -7.66 16.94 2.97
C GLU A 379 -8.16 17.36 1.59
N GLN A 380 -7.33 18.01 0.81
CA GLN A 380 -7.71 18.55 -0.50
C GLN A 380 -7.46 17.57 -1.65
N GLU A 381 -6.37 16.80 -1.59
CA GLU A 381 -5.89 16.05 -2.75
C GLU A 381 -5.88 14.52 -2.54
N ARG A 382 -5.98 14.02 -1.31
CA ARG A 382 -5.77 12.59 -1.00
C ARG A 382 -6.88 11.99 -0.15
N THR A 383 -8.13 12.31 -0.45
CA THR A 383 -9.31 11.67 0.17
C THR A 383 -9.79 10.49 -0.67
N TRP A 384 -10.36 9.47 -0.03
CA TRP A 384 -10.92 8.32 -0.75
C TRP A 384 -12.10 8.71 -1.63
N ALA A 385 -12.92 9.69 -1.22
CA ALA A 385 -14.00 10.23 -2.03
C ALA A 385 -13.49 10.83 -3.35
N ALA A 386 -12.42 11.64 -3.31
CA ALA A 386 -11.80 12.20 -4.51
C ALA A 386 -11.20 11.11 -5.41
N SER A 387 -10.51 10.12 -4.82
CA SER A 387 -9.96 8.99 -5.57
C SER A 387 -11.05 8.16 -6.24
N ALA A 388 -12.13 7.82 -5.51
CA ALA A 388 -13.24 7.05 -6.07
C ALA A 388 -14.00 7.81 -7.16
N ALA A 389 -14.13 9.14 -7.05
CA ALA A 389 -14.74 9.98 -8.07
C ALA A 389 -14.01 9.88 -9.42
N GLY A 390 -12.67 9.69 -9.41
CA GLY A 390 -11.89 9.47 -10.62
C GLY A 390 -12.31 8.27 -11.45
N TYR A 391 -12.95 7.26 -10.86
CA TYR A 391 -13.49 6.14 -11.64
C TYR A 391 -14.69 6.51 -12.50
N ARG A 392 -15.37 7.65 -12.26
CA ARG A 392 -16.46 8.10 -13.12
C ARG A 392 -16.00 8.25 -14.57
N ASP A 393 -14.85 8.89 -14.77
CA ASP A 393 -14.26 9.09 -16.09
C ASP A 393 -13.80 7.77 -16.74
N VAL A 394 -13.30 6.84 -15.91
CA VAL A 394 -12.92 5.51 -16.36
C VAL A 394 -14.13 4.76 -16.92
N PHE A 395 -15.18 4.67 -16.12
CA PHE A 395 -16.36 3.84 -16.47
C PHE A 395 -17.26 4.50 -17.49
N ALA A 396 -17.38 5.84 -17.51
CA ALA A 396 -18.16 6.55 -18.54
C ALA A 396 -17.66 6.29 -19.97
N ARG A 397 -16.37 6.04 -20.14
CA ARG A 397 -15.78 5.71 -21.43
C ARG A 397 -16.11 4.28 -21.90
N LEU A 398 -16.45 3.38 -20.97
CA LEU A 398 -16.66 1.96 -21.21
C LEU A 398 -18.13 1.59 -21.31
N THR A 399 -18.98 2.30 -20.60
CA THR A 399 -20.42 2.08 -20.59
C THR A 399 -21.11 3.29 -21.22
N PRO A 400 -21.52 3.22 -22.49
CA PRO A 400 -22.30 4.31 -23.10
C PRO A 400 -23.52 4.59 -22.24
N SER A 401 -23.83 5.88 -22.01
CA SER A 401 -25.05 6.28 -21.30
C SER A 401 -26.25 5.57 -21.94
N PRO A 402 -27.17 5.03 -21.15
CA PRO A 402 -28.41 4.52 -21.71
C PRO A 402 -29.09 5.64 -22.51
N LYS A 403 -29.38 5.35 -23.79
CA LYS A 403 -30.11 6.24 -24.68
C LYS A 403 -31.52 6.46 -24.16
#